data_91fa7212f50f2c531cb7a2daa243d601
#
_entry.id   91fa7212f50f2c531cb7a2daa243d601
#
_cell.length_a   1.000
_cell.length_b   1.000
_cell.length_c   1.000
_cell.angle_alpha   90.00
_cell.angle_beta   90.00
_cell.angle_gamma   90.00
#
_symmetry.space_group_name_H-M   'P 1'
#
loop_
_entity.id
_entity.type
_entity.pdbx_description
1 polymer ?
#
loop_
_entity_poly.entity_id
_entity_poly.type
_entity_poly.pdbx_seq_one_letter_code
_entity_poly.pdbx_strand_id
1 'polypeptide(L)'
;RPKRVFDMLFVKSDEDAARRLALSTSSLDDLLADARSLRKSLSRVDRRTLDEYLQSVRDTEIKVEKAKRWIDTPLPTVNVDHLNLDVTPSDPRLYLQAMFELIYLAFKTDSTRVATYQIGRENGVGKSDHLARAVGYNLSHQLSHETKDPGGWERFSIYCRFLNEEYGRFAARLKQTPEPA
;
A
#
# COMPACT_ATOMS: atom_id res chain seq x y z
N ARG A 1 -8.11 -7.30 1.27
CA ARG A 1 -9.09 -7.31 2.37
C ARG A 1 -8.54 -6.49 3.52
N PRO A 2 -9.35 -5.72 4.26
CA PRO A 2 -8.92 -4.91 5.40
C PRO A 2 -8.13 -5.73 6.43
N LYS A 3 -8.58 -6.94 6.77
CA LYS A 3 -7.86 -7.85 7.67
C LYS A 3 -6.40 -8.05 7.29
N ARG A 4 -6.11 -8.29 6.01
CA ARG A 4 -4.72 -8.46 5.54
C ARG A 4 -3.88 -7.20 5.70
N VAL A 5 -4.50 -6.03 5.45
CA VAL A 5 -3.80 -4.74 5.63
C VAL A 5 -3.53 -4.49 7.11
N PHE A 6 -4.50 -4.78 7.97
CA PHE A 6 -4.36 -4.71 9.42
C PHE A 6 -3.21 -5.61 9.91
N ASP A 7 -3.21 -6.88 9.47
CA ASP A 7 -2.16 -7.83 9.87
C ASP A 7 -0.77 -7.35 9.43
N MET A 8 -0.65 -6.79 8.23
CA MET A 8 0.63 -6.24 7.73
C MET A 8 1.13 -5.02 8.52
N LEU A 9 0.23 -4.19 9.04
CA LEU A 9 0.58 -2.94 9.70
C LEU A 9 0.74 -3.08 11.22
N PHE A 10 -0.05 -3.95 11.85
CA PHE A 10 -0.23 -3.96 13.30
C PHE A 10 -0.04 -5.35 13.95
N VAL A 11 0.13 -6.40 13.16
CA VAL A 11 0.42 -7.73 13.69
C VAL A 11 1.84 -8.12 13.33
N LYS A 12 2.64 -8.37 14.34
CA LYS A 12 4.02 -8.81 14.12
C LYS A 12 3.99 -10.14 13.36
N SER A 13 4.43 -10.12 12.12
CA SER A 13 4.59 -11.33 11.34
C SER A 13 6.01 -11.87 11.52
N ASP A 14 6.12 -12.97 12.28
CA ASP A 14 6.87 -14.13 11.87
C ASP A 14 8.40 -14.14 11.95
N GLU A 15 8.90 -15.22 12.58
CA GLU A 15 10.27 -15.73 12.51
C GLU A 15 10.78 -15.88 11.07
N ASP A 16 9.90 -16.13 10.11
CA ASP A 16 10.19 -16.18 8.67
C ASP A 16 10.70 -14.86 8.08
N ALA A 17 10.27 -13.70 8.58
CA ALA A 17 10.76 -12.42 8.08
C ALA A 17 12.22 -12.19 8.45
N ALA A 18 12.61 -12.50 9.69
CA ALA A 18 14.01 -12.43 10.16
C ALA A 18 14.90 -13.39 9.37
N ARG A 19 14.41 -14.61 9.13
CA ARG A 19 15.13 -15.62 8.34
C ARG A 19 15.33 -15.20 6.88
N ARG A 20 14.29 -14.65 6.23
CA ARG A 20 14.39 -14.14 4.84
C ARG A 20 15.37 -12.98 4.74
N LEU A 21 15.39 -12.08 5.72
CA LEU A 21 16.35 -10.96 5.76
C LEU A 21 17.78 -11.43 5.98
N ALA A 22 18.00 -12.45 6.84
CA ALA A 22 19.30 -13.03 7.05
C ALA A 22 19.84 -13.69 5.77
N LEU A 23 19.01 -14.45 5.06
CA LEU A 23 19.36 -15.07 3.78
C LEU A 23 19.67 -14.01 2.71
N SER A 24 18.89 -12.93 2.65
CA SER A 24 19.14 -11.83 1.70
C SER A 24 20.48 -11.15 1.94
N THR A 25 20.86 -10.94 3.20
CA THR A 25 22.16 -10.36 3.58
C THR A 25 23.33 -11.25 3.13
N SER A 26 23.27 -12.54 3.44
CA SER A 26 24.31 -13.50 3.04
C SER A 26 24.49 -13.55 1.51
N SER A 27 23.40 -13.55 0.76
CA SER A 27 23.45 -13.54 -0.71
C SER A 27 24.05 -12.26 -1.29
N LEU A 28 23.84 -11.11 -0.65
CA LEU A 28 24.41 -9.84 -1.07
C LEU A 28 25.91 -9.79 -0.80
N ASP A 29 26.37 -10.32 0.33
CA ASP A 29 27.80 -10.39 0.68
C ASP A 29 28.57 -11.29 -0.30
N ASP A 30 28.04 -12.45 -0.65
CA ASP A 30 28.63 -13.37 -1.64
C ASP A 30 28.72 -12.70 -3.03
N LEU A 31 27.68 -12.04 -3.46
CA LEU A 31 27.62 -11.32 -4.73
C LEU A 31 28.65 -10.19 -4.81
N LEU A 32 28.87 -9.45 -3.73
CA LEU A 32 29.87 -8.39 -3.64
C LEU A 32 31.30 -8.95 -3.70
N ALA A 33 31.54 -10.12 -3.10
CA ALA A 33 32.85 -10.78 -3.16
C ALA A 33 33.19 -11.23 -4.60
N ASP A 34 32.24 -11.88 -5.27
CA ASP A 34 32.36 -12.32 -6.67
C ASP A 34 32.57 -11.15 -7.63
N ALA A 35 31.81 -10.08 -7.45
CA ALA A 35 31.93 -8.88 -8.28
C ALA A 35 33.30 -8.19 -8.13
N ARG A 36 33.88 -8.15 -6.92
CA ARG A 36 35.24 -7.62 -6.73
C ARG A 36 36.30 -8.45 -7.46
N SER A 37 36.11 -9.76 -7.50
CA SER A 37 37.01 -10.66 -8.26
C SER A 37 36.87 -10.43 -9.75
N LEU A 38 35.63 -10.40 -10.26
CA LEU A 38 35.32 -10.18 -11.68
C LEU A 38 35.86 -8.83 -12.19
N ARG A 39 35.75 -7.77 -11.40
CA ARG A 39 36.20 -6.42 -11.75
C ARG A 39 37.65 -6.35 -12.22
N LYS A 40 38.52 -7.23 -11.70
CA LYS A 40 39.96 -7.25 -12.06
C LYS A 40 40.20 -7.67 -13.49
N SER A 41 39.32 -8.49 -14.08
CA SER A 41 39.45 -9.05 -15.46
C SER A 41 38.69 -8.24 -16.50
N LEU A 42 37.88 -7.27 -16.11
CA LEU A 42 37.00 -6.52 -17.01
C LEU A 42 37.71 -5.37 -17.74
N SER A 43 37.21 -5.01 -18.94
CA SER A 43 37.56 -3.79 -19.66
C SER A 43 37.13 -2.54 -18.85
N ARG A 44 37.67 -1.36 -19.28
CA ARG A 44 37.31 -0.09 -18.60
C ARG A 44 35.83 0.24 -18.71
N VAL A 45 35.17 -0.10 -19.81
CA VAL A 45 33.74 0.14 -20.04
C VAL A 45 32.92 -0.79 -19.15
N ASP A 46 33.25 -2.08 -19.16
CA ASP A 46 32.52 -3.10 -18.38
C ASP A 46 32.67 -2.87 -16.87
N ARG A 47 33.84 -2.36 -16.43
CA ARG A 47 34.02 -1.95 -15.01
C ARG A 47 33.04 -0.88 -14.60
N ARG A 48 32.77 0.10 -15.46
CA ARG A 48 31.82 1.16 -15.17
C ARG A 48 30.40 0.59 -15.01
N THR A 49 29.98 -0.28 -15.92
CA THR A 49 28.67 -0.95 -15.83
C THR A 49 28.57 -1.80 -14.56
N LEU A 50 29.64 -2.52 -14.21
CA LEU A 50 29.69 -3.28 -12.95
C LEU A 50 29.59 -2.35 -11.74
N ASP A 51 30.29 -1.22 -11.73
CA ASP A 51 30.25 -0.25 -10.63
C ASP A 51 28.83 0.34 -10.45
N GLU A 52 28.12 0.64 -11.54
CA GLU A 52 26.71 1.07 -11.51
C GLU A 52 25.79 -0.02 -10.94
N TYR A 53 26.00 -1.28 -11.33
CA TYR A 53 25.27 -2.42 -10.76
C TYR A 53 25.55 -2.58 -9.26
N LEU A 54 26.82 -2.50 -8.84
CA LEU A 54 27.21 -2.60 -7.43
C LEU A 54 26.63 -1.47 -6.57
N GLN A 55 26.42 -0.29 -7.15
CA GLN A 55 25.72 0.79 -6.45
C GLN A 55 24.26 0.40 -6.15
N SER A 56 23.56 -0.23 -7.09
CA SER A 56 22.19 -0.70 -6.87
C SER A 56 22.10 -1.82 -5.82
N VAL A 57 23.13 -2.67 -5.75
CA VAL A 57 23.27 -3.69 -4.69
C VAL A 57 23.41 -3.02 -3.32
N ARG A 58 24.26 -1.99 -3.23
CA ARG A 58 24.48 -1.23 -2.00
C ARG A 58 23.21 -0.52 -1.51
N ASP A 59 22.46 0.06 -2.44
CA ASP A 59 21.14 0.66 -2.12
C ASP A 59 20.16 -0.38 -1.56
N THR A 60 20.28 -1.63 -2.04
CA THR A 60 19.48 -2.76 -1.53
C THR A 60 19.94 -3.19 -0.14
N GLU A 61 21.24 -3.23 0.13
CA GLU A 61 21.78 -3.49 1.48
C GLU A 61 21.25 -2.48 2.51
N ILE A 62 21.28 -1.19 2.17
CA ILE A 62 20.73 -0.14 3.04
C ILE A 62 19.24 -0.37 3.34
N LYS A 63 18.46 -0.81 2.35
CA LYS A 63 17.03 -1.15 2.55
C LYS A 63 16.86 -2.37 3.45
N VAL A 64 17.68 -3.40 3.29
CA VAL A 64 17.68 -4.61 4.12
C VAL A 64 18.06 -4.27 5.57
N GLU A 65 19.09 -3.46 5.78
CA GLU A 65 19.48 -3.01 7.13
C GLU A 65 18.39 -2.17 7.81
N LYS A 66 17.71 -1.30 7.07
CA LYS A 66 16.54 -0.58 7.59
C LYS A 66 15.42 -1.56 7.97
N ALA A 67 15.13 -2.55 7.12
CA ALA A 67 14.10 -3.55 7.39
C ALA A 67 14.42 -4.40 8.64
N LYS A 68 15.69 -4.74 8.88
CA LYS A 68 16.12 -5.44 10.11
C LYS A 68 15.78 -4.65 11.38
N ARG A 69 16.06 -3.33 11.38
CA ARG A 69 15.73 -2.48 12.54
C ARG A 69 14.23 -2.45 12.84
N TRP A 70 13.38 -2.56 11.80
CA TRP A 70 11.92 -2.61 11.97
C TRP A 70 11.43 -3.92 12.57
N ILE A 71 12.15 -5.04 12.40
CA ILE A 71 11.78 -6.32 13.02
C ILE A 71 11.79 -6.23 14.55
N ASP A 72 12.76 -5.50 15.12
CA ASP A 72 12.91 -5.35 16.56
C ASP A 72 12.06 -4.20 17.13
N THR A 73 11.48 -3.37 16.26
CA THR A 73 10.63 -2.26 16.69
C THR A 73 9.26 -2.80 17.14
N PRO A 74 8.80 -2.46 18.36
CA PRO A 74 7.46 -2.83 18.80
C PRO A 74 6.40 -2.23 17.87
N LEU A 75 5.45 -3.04 17.44
CA LEU A 75 4.31 -2.53 16.68
C LEU A 75 3.32 -1.81 17.61
N PRO A 76 2.71 -0.71 17.15
CA PRO A 76 1.73 0.00 17.94
C PRO A 76 0.49 -0.85 18.15
N THR A 77 -0.03 -0.84 19.36
CA THR A 77 -1.34 -1.45 19.68
C THR A 77 -2.44 -0.49 19.28
N VAL A 78 -3.36 -0.95 18.45
CA VAL A 78 -4.51 -0.17 18.00
C VAL A 78 -5.81 -0.89 18.35
N ASN A 79 -6.81 -0.13 18.84
CA ASN A 79 -8.15 -0.66 19.01
C ASN A 79 -8.90 -0.60 17.68
N VAL A 80 -9.37 -1.74 17.23
CA VAL A 80 -10.13 -1.91 15.97
C VAL A 80 -11.48 -2.61 16.20
N ASP A 81 -11.97 -2.70 17.43
CA ASP A 81 -13.24 -3.38 17.78
C ASP A 81 -14.43 -2.77 17.04
N HIS A 82 -14.32 -1.49 16.67
CA HIS A 82 -15.33 -0.76 15.90
C HIS A 82 -15.26 -1.03 14.38
N LEU A 83 -14.25 -1.79 13.90
CA LEU A 83 -14.05 -2.07 12.49
C LEU A 83 -14.44 -3.50 12.13
N ASN A 84 -15.20 -3.64 11.05
CA ASN A 84 -15.35 -4.93 10.41
C ASN A 84 -14.16 -5.20 9.48
N LEU A 85 -13.16 -5.91 9.97
CA LEU A 85 -11.97 -6.26 9.19
C LEU A 85 -12.22 -7.32 8.12
N ASP A 86 -13.30 -8.07 8.23
CA ASP A 86 -13.67 -9.13 7.27
C ASP A 86 -14.58 -8.63 6.15
N VAL A 87 -14.93 -7.34 6.16
CA VAL A 87 -15.72 -6.73 5.09
C VAL A 87 -15.07 -6.96 3.74
N THR A 88 -15.90 -7.24 2.75
CA THR A 88 -15.46 -7.50 1.38
C THR A 88 -15.93 -6.37 0.44
N PRO A 89 -15.38 -6.29 -0.79
CA PRO A 89 -15.87 -5.34 -1.78
C PRO A 89 -17.35 -5.50 -2.16
N SER A 90 -18.03 -6.53 -1.67
CA SER A 90 -19.49 -6.69 -1.85
C SER A 90 -20.29 -5.64 -1.08
N ASP A 91 -19.73 -5.11 0.02
CA ASP A 91 -20.20 -3.90 0.70
C ASP A 91 -19.17 -2.77 0.49
N PRO A 92 -19.27 -2.05 -0.62
CA PRO A 92 -18.23 -1.11 -1.02
C PRO A 92 -18.10 0.09 -0.08
N ARG A 93 -19.16 0.53 0.58
CA ARG A 93 -19.12 1.63 1.54
C ARG A 93 -18.33 1.24 2.79
N LEU A 94 -18.69 0.15 3.43
CA LEU A 94 -18.01 -0.33 4.63
C LEU A 94 -16.56 -0.72 4.31
N TYR A 95 -16.33 -1.31 3.14
CA TYR A 95 -14.98 -1.64 2.69
C TYR A 95 -14.09 -0.40 2.55
N LEU A 96 -14.60 0.66 1.91
CA LEU A 96 -13.88 1.91 1.73
C LEU A 96 -13.59 2.59 3.07
N GLN A 97 -14.58 2.64 3.96
CA GLN A 97 -14.45 3.19 5.31
C GLN A 97 -13.42 2.42 6.14
N ALA A 98 -13.44 1.09 6.12
CA ALA A 98 -12.45 0.26 6.80
C ALA A 98 -11.03 0.51 6.28
N MET A 99 -10.85 0.67 4.97
CA MET A 99 -9.54 0.99 4.39
C MET A 99 -9.05 2.39 4.79
N PHE A 100 -9.91 3.40 4.77
CA PHE A 100 -9.55 4.75 5.23
C PHE A 100 -9.22 4.76 6.73
N GLU A 101 -9.94 3.98 7.54
CA GLU A 101 -9.65 3.87 8.96
C GLU A 101 -8.26 3.23 9.21
N LEU A 102 -7.90 2.18 8.48
CA LEU A 102 -6.58 1.58 8.60
C LEU A 102 -5.46 2.54 8.20
N ILE A 103 -5.67 3.34 7.15
CA ILE A 103 -4.72 4.40 6.76
C ILE A 103 -4.62 5.46 7.86
N TYR A 104 -5.76 5.88 8.43
CA TYR A 104 -5.79 6.82 9.54
C TYR A 104 -5.01 6.30 10.75
N LEU A 105 -5.23 5.04 11.15
CA LEU A 105 -4.52 4.41 12.25
C LEU A 105 -3.01 4.31 11.98
N ALA A 106 -2.61 4.01 10.73
CA ALA A 106 -1.22 3.96 10.35
C ALA A 106 -0.53 5.34 10.46
N PHE A 107 -1.21 6.43 10.13
CA PHE A 107 -0.71 7.80 10.33
C PHE A 107 -0.69 8.18 11.82
N LYS A 108 -1.78 7.91 12.54
CA LYS A 108 -1.90 8.23 13.97
C LYS A 108 -0.83 7.54 14.82
N THR A 109 -0.40 6.37 14.44
CA THR A 109 0.63 5.59 15.15
C THR A 109 2.04 5.81 14.61
N ASP A 110 2.23 6.75 13.69
CA ASP A 110 3.50 7.00 12.97
C ASP A 110 4.10 5.73 12.31
N SER A 111 3.26 4.73 12.03
CA SER A 111 3.68 3.52 11.31
C SER A 111 4.09 3.85 9.86
N THR A 112 3.51 4.89 9.29
CA THR A 112 3.92 5.49 8.01
C THR A 112 3.48 6.94 7.95
N ARG A 113 4.19 7.74 7.17
CA ARG A 113 3.83 9.14 6.84
C ARG A 113 3.34 9.30 5.41
N VAL A 114 3.36 8.23 4.64
CA VAL A 114 2.90 8.23 3.24
C VAL A 114 2.06 7.00 3.00
N ALA A 115 0.88 7.17 2.44
CA ALA A 115 0.02 6.07 2.00
C ALA A 115 -0.46 6.32 0.58
N THR A 116 -0.46 5.27 -0.23
CA THR A 116 -1.08 5.27 -1.56
C THR A 116 -2.20 4.25 -1.54
N TYR A 117 -3.40 4.69 -1.84
CA TYR A 117 -4.57 3.83 -1.91
C TYR A 117 -5.30 4.02 -3.24
N GLN A 118 -5.26 3.00 -4.07
CA GLN A 118 -6.02 2.96 -5.31
C GLN A 118 -7.46 2.53 -4.99
N ILE A 119 -8.40 3.48 -5.11
CA ILE A 119 -9.83 3.25 -4.96
C ILE A 119 -10.37 2.66 -6.25
N GLY A 120 -10.67 1.37 -6.27
CA GLY A 120 -11.10 0.67 -7.47
C GLY A 120 -9.96 0.05 -8.27
N ARG A 121 -10.28 -0.46 -9.45
CA ARG A 121 -9.32 -1.06 -10.39
C ARG A 121 -9.22 -0.21 -11.64
N GLU A 122 -8.02 -0.12 -12.19
CA GLU A 122 -7.74 0.57 -13.45
C GLU A 122 -8.55 -0.02 -14.61
N ASN A 123 -8.70 -1.35 -14.66
CA ASN A 123 -9.54 -2.06 -15.61
C ASN A 123 -10.89 -2.41 -14.99
N GLY A 124 -11.62 -1.40 -14.51
CA GLY A 124 -12.88 -1.54 -13.77
C GLY A 124 -14.04 -2.21 -14.51
N VAL A 125 -13.75 -3.04 -15.50
CA VAL A 125 -14.74 -3.81 -16.25
C VAL A 125 -15.03 -5.13 -15.53
N GLY A 126 -16.30 -5.37 -15.22
CA GLY A 126 -16.77 -6.63 -14.68
C GLY A 126 -16.85 -6.71 -13.15
N LYS A 127 -16.75 -7.92 -12.60
CA LYS A 127 -17.08 -8.26 -11.20
C LYS A 127 -16.29 -7.52 -10.10
N SER A 128 -15.27 -6.76 -10.44
CA SER A 128 -14.43 -6.03 -9.48
C SER A 128 -14.73 -4.53 -9.37
N ASP A 129 -15.62 -4.01 -10.20
CA ASP A 129 -16.04 -2.62 -10.18
C ASP A 129 -17.36 -2.47 -9.38
N HIS A 130 -17.24 -2.53 -8.05
CA HIS A 130 -18.41 -2.58 -7.16
C HIS A 130 -18.74 -1.27 -6.46
N LEU A 131 -17.90 -0.24 -6.58
CA LEU A 131 -18.03 0.97 -5.76
C LEU A 131 -19.36 1.69 -5.96
N ALA A 132 -19.88 1.74 -7.20
CA ALA A 132 -21.15 2.37 -7.51
C ALA A 132 -22.34 1.70 -6.82
N ARG A 133 -22.20 0.45 -6.36
CA ARG A 133 -23.26 -0.25 -5.60
C ARG A 133 -23.57 0.41 -4.27
N ALA A 134 -22.62 1.15 -3.70
CA ALA A 134 -22.84 1.94 -2.49
C ALA A 134 -23.93 3.00 -2.65
N VAL A 135 -24.24 3.38 -3.89
CA VAL A 135 -25.24 4.41 -4.24
C VAL A 135 -26.31 3.88 -5.22
N GLY A 136 -26.46 2.54 -5.28
CA GLY A 136 -27.55 1.90 -6.02
C GLY A 136 -27.28 1.63 -7.50
N TYR A 137 -26.06 1.82 -7.98
CA TYR A 137 -25.68 1.52 -9.36
C TYR A 137 -24.82 0.26 -9.44
N ASN A 138 -24.79 -0.38 -10.60
CA ASN A 138 -24.13 -1.67 -10.72
C ASN A 138 -22.61 -1.56 -10.88
N LEU A 139 -22.14 -0.78 -11.86
CA LEU A 139 -20.73 -0.67 -12.23
C LEU A 139 -20.32 0.80 -12.39
N SER A 140 -19.24 1.21 -11.75
CA SER A 140 -18.71 2.58 -11.81
C SER A 140 -18.22 2.94 -13.22
N HIS A 141 -17.56 1.99 -13.89
CA HIS A 141 -17.08 2.18 -15.26
C HIS A 141 -18.24 2.40 -16.25
N GLN A 142 -19.31 1.63 -16.13
CA GLN A 142 -20.49 1.80 -16.97
C GLN A 142 -21.09 3.21 -16.81
N LEU A 143 -21.21 3.72 -15.58
CA LEU A 143 -21.72 5.08 -15.34
C LEU A 143 -20.92 6.15 -16.09
N SER A 144 -19.61 5.99 -16.22
CA SER A 144 -18.78 6.94 -16.96
C SER A 144 -19.06 6.96 -18.47
N HIS A 145 -19.45 5.83 -19.04
CA HIS A 145 -19.86 5.73 -20.45
C HIS A 145 -21.28 6.24 -20.70
N GLU A 146 -22.17 6.09 -19.73
CA GLU A 146 -23.58 6.51 -19.82
C GLU A 146 -23.78 8.01 -19.63
N THR A 147 -22.72 8.81 -19.45
CA THR A 147 -22.81 10.27 -19.29
C THR A 147 -23.42 10.97 -20.49
N LYS A 148 -23.44 10.34 -21.67
CA LYS A 148 -24.05 10.83 -22.90
C LYS A 148 -25.56 10.62 -22.93
N ASP A 149 -26.10 9.75 -22.10
CA ASP A 149 -27.51 9.41 -22.05
C ASP A 149 -28.31 10.43 -21.21
N PRO A 150 -29.61 10.56 -21.41
CA PRO A 150 -30.46 11.40 -20.57
C PRO A 150 -30.31 11.01 -19.08
N GLY A 151 -30.00 11.99 -18.23
CA GLY A 151 -29.76 11.77 -16.80
C GLY A 151 -28.43 11.06 -16.46
N GLY A 152 -27.58 10.77 -17.45
CA GLY A 152 -26.32 10.07 -17.23
C GLY A 152 -25.32 10.85 -16.35
N TRP A 153 -25.20 12.15 -16.58
CA TRP A 153 -24.37 13.01 -15.73
C TRP A 153 -24.86 13.10 -14.30
N GLU A 154 -26.15 13.10 -14.07
CA GLU A 154 -26.73 13.09 -12.73
C GLU A 154 -26.33 11.80 -11.98
N ARG A 155 -26.55 10.64 -12.60
CA ARG A 155 -26.16 9.33 -12.02
C ARG A 155 -24.68 9.27 -11.72
N PHE A 156 -23.82 9.69 -12.65
CA PHE A 156 -22.37 9.73 -12.45
C PHE A 156 -21.98 10.70 -11.33
N SER A 157 -22.64 11.86 -11.24
CA SER A 157 -22.38 12.84 -10.17
C SER A 157 -22.72 12.31 -8.78
N ILE A 158 -23.78 11.49 -8.64
CA ILE A 158 -24.13 10.83 -7.37
C ILE A 158 -22.99 9.89 -6.92
N TYR A 159 -22.45 9.12 -7.84
CA TYR A 159 -21.31 8.25 -7.57
C TYR A 159 -20.04 9.06 -7.18
N CYS A 160 -19.71 10.09 -7.94
CA CYS A 160 -18.57 10.95 -7.62
C CYS A 160 -18.74 11.66 -6.28
N ARG A 161 -19.95 12.11 -5.95
CA ARG A 161 -20.27 12.69 -4.64
C ARG A 161 -20.02 11.71 -3.51
N PHE A 162 -20.46 10.47 -3.65
CA PHE A 162 -20.20 9.41 -2.67
C PHE A 162 -18.70 9.26 -2.39
N LEU A 163 -17.86 9.17 -3.42
CA LEU A 163 -16.41 9.03 -3.23
C LEU A 163 -15.81 10.25 -2.53
N ASN A 164 -16.22 11.45 -2.92
CA ASN A 164 -15.75 12.68 -2.31
C ASN A 164 -16.20 12.83 -0.85
N GLU A 165 -17.41 12.42 -0.51
CA GLU A 165 -17.91 12.43 0.86
C GLU A 165 -17.11 11.48 1.77
N GLU A 166 -16.83 10.25 1.32
CA GLU A 166 -16.03 9.29 2.09
C GLU A 166 -14.59 9.79 2.27
N TYR A 167 -13.98 10.32 1.21
CA TYR A 167 -12.66 10.96 1.31
C TYR A 167 -12.68 12.21 2.21
N GLY A 168 -13.71 13.03 2.09
CA GLY A 168 -13.88 14.24 2.90
C GLY A 168 -13.98 13.93 4.41
N ARG A 169 -14.66 12.85 4.79
CA ARG A 169 -14.72 12.38 6.19
C ARG A 169 -13.31 11.99 6.69
N PHE A 170 -12.58 11.23 5.88
CA PHE A 170 -11.20 10.84 6.19
C PHE A 170 -10.29 12.07 6.35
N ALA A 171 -10.32 13.02 5.41
CA ALA A 171 -9.53 14.23 5.45
C ALA A 171 -9.88 15.13 6.64
N ALA A 172 -11.17 15.28 6.96
CA ALA A 172 -11.63 16.04 8.12
C ALA A 172 -11.13 15.42 9.43
N ARG A 173 -11.13 14.08 9.54
CA ARG A 173 -10.62 13.39 10.72
C ARG A 173 -9.10 13.58 10.88
N LEU A 174 -8.34 13.50 9.79
CA LEU A 174 -6.90 13.80 9.82
C LEU A 174 -6.63 15.24 10.31
N LYS A 175 -7.38 16.21 9.77
CA LYS A 175 -7.23 17.61 10.17
C LYS A 175 -7.50 17.85 11.66
N GLN A 176 -8.38 17.07 12.27
CA GLN A 176 -8.74 17.19 13.69
C GLN A 176 -7.79 16.42 14.62
N THR A 177 -6.90 15.61 14.07
CA THR A 177 -5.98 14.77 14.84
C THR A 177 -4.63 15.48 14.92
N PRO A 178 -4.09 15.73 16.13
CA PRO A 178 -2.74 16.29 16.28
C PRO A 178 -1.70 15.31 15.72
N GLU A 179 -0.60 15.84 15.23
CA GLU A 179 0.53 15.00 14.82
C GLU A 179 1.06 14.20 16.02
N PRO A 180 1.51 12.96 15.80
CA PRO A 180 2.23 12.19 16.82
C PRO A 180 3.45 12.97 17.30
N ALA A 181 3.68 12.99 18.60
CA ALA A 181 4.82 13.69 19.23
C ALA A 181 6.14 12.99 18.89
#